data_0589f7a985bc237b2e5a2ec510b6c2b1
#
_entry.id   0589f7a985bc237b2e5a2ec510b6c2b1
#
_cell.length_a   1.000
_cell.length_b   1.000
_cell.length_c   1.000
_cell.angle_alpha   90.00
_cell.angle_beta   90.00
_cell.angle_gamma   90.00
#
_symmetry.space_group_name_H-M   'P 1'
#
loop_
_entity.id
_entity.type
_entity.pdbx_description
1 polymer ?
#
loop_
_entity_poly.entity_id
_entity_poly.type
_entity_poly.pdbx_seq_one_letter_code
_entity_poly.pdbx_strand_id
1 'polypeptide(L)'
;MSRPPDRGRLLRGTRLFLSGIGESELARDMRRTPERVADAWSGEILSGYGADPARLLATTFRGQERGMVVLRDIPFVSVCVHHLLPFHGTAHVGYLPDGRLVGLSKITRAVDALSRRLQLQERLTRQVVEAVDTTLRPRGVACRLEAEHLCMTVRGARKRGTRVVTTAYSGVFASSPTLRGEFLRLSGAGGGGRPARRDGRRPMAARRRARRPRARSRR
;
A
#
# COMPACT_ATOMS: atom_id res chain seq x y z
N MET A 1 -15.93 -13.02 -6.94
CA MET A 1 -15.25 -11.72 -7.18
C MET A 1 -16.19 -10.60 -6.78
N SER A 2 -15.69 -9.61 -6.02
CA SER A 2 -16.49 -8.43 -5.66
C SER A 2 -16.66 -7.54 -6.90
N ARG A 3 -17.85 -6.94 -7.04
CA ARG A 3 -18.17 -6.04 -8.15
C ARG A 3 -17.27 -4.80 -8.08
N PRO A 4 -16.75 -4.29 -9.23
CA PRO A 4 -16.04 -3.01 -9.26
C PRO A 4 -16.91 -1.85 -8.72
N PRO A 5 -16.30 -0.81 -8.14
CA PRO A 5 -17.05 0.37 -7.68
C PRO A 5 -17.85 1.02 -8.81
N ASP A 6 -19.09 1.43 -8.50
CA ASP A 6 -19.94 2.15 -9.43
C ASP A 6 -19.66 3.66 -9.31
N ARG A 7 -18.99 4.20 -10.33
CA ARG A 7 -18.64 5.63 -10.40
C ARG A 7 -19.84 6.55 -10.27
N GLY A 8 -20.97 6.20 -10.90
CA GLY A 8 -22.18 7.01 -10.87
C GLY A 8 -22.80 7.08 -9.48
N ARG A 9 -22.81 5.97 -8.74
CA ARG A 9 -23.27 5.93 -7.35
C ARG A 9 -22.32 6.70 -6.44
N LEU A 10 -21.00 6.58 -6.63
CA LEU A 10 -20.01 7.35 -5.88
C LEU A 10 -20.17 8.85 -6.10
N LEU A 11 -20.41 9.28 -7.35
CA LEU A 11 -20.67 10.67 -7.68
C LEU A 11 -21.90 11.22 -6.94
N ARG A 12 -23.03 10.51 -6.98
CA ARG A 12 -24.24 10.91 -6.26
C ARG A 12 -24.04 10.93 -4.75
N GLY A 13 -23.38 9.89 -4.20
CA GLY A 13 -23.07 9.81 -2.77
C GLY A 13 -22.17 10.96 -2.31
N THR A 14 -21.17 11.32 -3.10
CA THR A 14 -20.28 12.46 -2.79
C THR A 14 -21.04 13.78 -2.78
N ARG A 15 -21.94 14.02 -3.74
CA ARG A 15 -22.80 15.22 -3.75
C ARG A 15 -23.67 15.30 -2.49
N LEU A 16 -24.28 14.19 -2.11
CA LEU A 16 -25.10 14.12 -0.89
C LEU A 16 -24.25 14.37 0.37
N PHE A 17 -23.07 13.78 0.45
CA PHE A 17 -22.14 13.99 1.56
C PHE A 17 -21.73 15.46 1.68
N LEU A 18 -21.37 16.12 0.59
CA LEU A 18 -20.98 17.53 0.57
C LEU A 18 -22.16 18.44 0.95
N SER A 19 -23.37 18.14 0.50
CA SER A 19 -24.55 18.90 0.91
C SER A 19 -24.83 18.80 2.43
N GLY A 20 -24.52 17.65 3.02
CA GLY A 20 -24.64 17.44 4.48
C GLY A 20 -23.61 18.19 5.33
N ILE A 21 -22.49 18.62 4.73
CA ILE A 21 -21.48 19.44 5.41
C ILE A 21 -21.88 20.92 5.45
N GLY A 22 -22.81 21.36 4.60
CA GLY A 22 -23.31 22.76 4.57
C GLY A 22 -22.35 23.77 3.93
N GLU A 23 -21.44 23.31 3.06
CA GLU A 23 -20.40 24.11 2.43
C GLU A 23 -20.95 25.00 1.29
N SER A 24 -21.45 26.19 1.62
CA SER A 24 -21.87 27.18 0.63
C SER A 24 -20.73 28.12 0.16
N GLU A 25 -19.80 28.45 1.05
CA GLU A 25 -18.71 29.40 0.75
C GLU A 25 -17.62 28.82 -0.17
N LEU A 26 -17.33 27.50 -0.07
CA LEU A 26 -16.38 26.79 -0.90
C LEU A 26 -16.97 26.27 -2.22
N ALA A 27 -18.22 26.61 -2.53
CA ALA A 27 -18.93 26.04 -3.68
C ALA A 27 -18.21 26.22 -5.04
N ARG A 28 -17.44 27.31 -5.22
CA ARG A 28 -16.66 27.54 -6.44
C ARG A 28 -15.51 26.54 -6.58
N ASP A 29 -14.73 26.36 -5.51
CA ASP A 29 -13.54 25.49 -5.51
C ASP A 29 -13.95 24.01 -5.53
N MET A 30 -15.12 23.70 -4.97
CA MET A 30 -15.63 22.33 -4.87
C MET A 30 -16.50 21.90 -6.06
N ARG A 31 -16.73 22.75 -7.06
CA ARG A 31 -17.61 22.46 -8.21
C ARG A 31 -17.32 21.11 -8.89
N ARG A 32 -16.05 20.72 -8.99
CA ARG A 32 -15.62 19.46 -9.58
C ARG A 32 -15.21 18.40 -8.55
N THR A 33 -15.40 18.65 -7.27
CA THR A 33 -15.02 17.70 -6.20
C THR A 33 -15.78 16.39 -6.30
N PRO A 34 -17.10 16.36 -6.54
CA PRO A 34 -17.83 15.09 -6.68
C PRO A 34 -17.27 14.20 -7.78
N GLU A 35 -16.94 14.76 -8.95
CA GLU A 35 -16.36 14.04 -10.08
C GLU A 35 -14.97 13.53 -9.73
N ARG A 36 -14.11 14.38 -9.18
CA ARG A 36 -12.73 14.01 -8.77
C ARG A 36 -12.73 12.89 -7.72
N VAL A 37 -13.60 12.97 -6.73
CA VAL A 37 -13.74 11.93 -5.70
C VAL A 37 -14.23 10.64 -6.33
N ALA A 38 -15.28 10.69 -7.17
CA ALA A 38 -15.79 9.50 -7.83
C ALA A 38 -14.73 8.81 -8.71
N ASP A 39 -13.95 9.60 -9.46
CA ASP A 39 -12.85 9.09 -10.30
C ASP A 39 -11.74 8.46 -9.48
N ALA A 40 -11.24 9.16 -8.46
CA ALA A 40 -10.19 8.67 -7.58
C ALA A 40 -10.61 7.37 -6.85
N TRP A 41 -11.82 7.33 -6.30
CA TRP A 41 -12.30 6.17 -5.56
C TRP A 41 -12.58 4.97 -6.47
N SER A 42 -13.16 5.17 -7.65
CA SER A 42 -13.47 4.04 -8.55
C SER A 42 -12.25 3.55 -9.33
N GLY A 43 -11.39 4.46 -9.81
CA GLY A 43 -10.30 4.14 -10.71
C GLY A 43 -8.96 3.84 -10.02
N GLU A 44 -8.73 4.41 -8.82
CA GLU A 44 -7.44 4.31 -8.16
C GLU A 44 -7.53 3.65 -6.79
N ILE A 45 -8.26 4.24 -5.84
CA ILE A 45 -8.27 3.84 -4.43
C ILE A 45 -8.89 2.45 -4.24
N LEU A 46 -9.98 2.15 -4.96
CA LEU A 46 -10.68 0.87 -4.88
C LEU A 46 -10.55 0.02 -6.16
N SER A 47 -9.55 0.28 -6.99
CA SER A 47 -9.30 -0.44 -8.25
C SER A 47 -9.07 -1.95 -8.05
N GLY A 48 -8.68 -2.36 -6.87
CA GLY A 48 -8.45 -3.76 -6.51
C GLY A 48 -9.71 -4.65 -6.53
N TYR A 49 -10.91 -4.07 -6.47
CA TYR A 49 -12.14 -4.86 -6.61
C TYR A 49 -12.32 -5.48 -8.00
N GLY A 50 -11.76 -4.86 -9.04
CA GLY A 50 -11.74 -5.42 -10.41
C GLY A 50 -10.58 -6.37 -10.69
N ALA A 51 -9.64 -6.53 -9.77
CA ALA A 51 -8.44 -7.32 -9.97
C ALA A 51 -8.59 -8.73 -9.35
N ASP A 52 -8.04 -9.73 -10.06
CA ASP A 52 -7.92 -11.10 -9.59
C ASP A 52 -6.46 -11.40 -9.18
N PRO A 53 -6.16 -11.49 -7.87
CA PRO A 53 -4.82 -11.78 -7.40
C PRO A 53 -4.24 -13.09 -7.93
N ALA A 54 -5.07 -14.12 -8.14
CA ALA A 54 -4.61 -15.39 -8.64
C ALA A 54 -4.11 -15.27 -10.09
N ARG A 55 -4.81 -14.51 -10.94
CA ARG A 55 -4.34 -14.22 -12.32
C ARG A 55 -3.03 -13.42 -12.32
N LEU A 56 -2.87 -12.49 -11.38
CA LEU A 56 -1.62 -11.72 -11.26
C LEU A 56 -0.43 -12.62 -10.89
N LEU A 57 -0.66 -13.66 -10.09
CA LEU A 57 0.36 -14.60 -9.63
C LEU A 57 0.58 -15.78 -10.60
N ALA A 58 -0.25 -15.96 -11.63
CA ALA A 58 -0.24 -17.14 -12.51
C ALA A 58 1.05 -17.31 -13.34
N THR A 59 1.82 -16.21 -13.56
CA THR A 59 3.08 -16.30 -14.29
C THR A 59 4.16 -16.87 -13.40
N THR A 60 4.36 -18.18 -13.51
CA THR A 60 5.37 -18.93 -12.75
C THR A 60 6.38 -19.56 -13.69
N PHE A 61 7.53 -19.92 -13.17
CA PHE A 61 8.57 -20.69 -13.87
C PHE A 61 9.10 -21.80 -12.96
N ARG A 62 9.68 -22.84 -13.55
CA ARG A 62 10.29 -23.92 -12.78
C ARG A 62 11.63 -23.44 -12.22
N GLY A 63 11.94 -23.85 -10.98
CA GLY A 63 13.21 -23.57 -10.30
C GLY A 63 13.54 -24.69 -9.32
N GLN A 64 14.82 -24.89 -9.07
CA GLN A 64 15.30 -25.90 -8.11
C GLN A 64 15.59 -25.30 -6.74
N GLU A 65 15.34 -24.01 -6.57
CA GLU A 65 15.57 -23.27 -5.34
C GLU A 65 14.69 -23.81 -4.22
N ARG A 66 15.31 -24.10 -3.09
CA ARG A 66 14.66 -24.59 -1.87
C ARG A 66 14.74 -23.60 -0.71
N GLY A 67 15.52 -22.54 -0.88
CA GLY A 67 15.68 -21.48 0.12
C GLY A 67 14.46 -20.58 0.21
N MET A 68 14.34 -19.91 1.35
CA MET A 68 13.28 -18.91 1.55
C MET A 68 13.48 -17.71 0.63
N VAL A 69 12.46 -17.35 -0.13
CA VAL A 69 12.40 -16.12 -0.91
C VAL A 69 11.62 -15.09 -0.11
N VAL A 70 12.20 -13.92 0.15
CA VAL A 70 11.54 -12.85 0.90
C VAL A 70 11.56 -11.56 0.09
N LEU A 71 10.36 -11.02 -0.18
CA LEU A 71 10.18 -9.65 -0.64
C LEU A 71 9.84 -8.78 0.56
N ARG A 72 10.63 -7.75 0.78
CA ARG A 72 10.45 -6.84 1.92
C ARG A 72 10.23 -5.39 1.47
N ASP A 73 9.72 -4.61 2.39
CA ASP A 73 9.52 -3.16 2.20
C ASP A 73 8.62 -2.83 1.00
N ILE A 74 7.61 -3.68 0.71
CA ILE A 74 6.61 -3.42 -0.33
C ILE A 74 5.66 -2.35 0.20
N PRO A 75 5.67 -1.12 -0.34
CA PRO A 75 4.75 -0.09 0.13
C PRO A 75 3.32 -0.43 -0.26
N PHE A 76 2.37 -0.14 0.62
CA PHE A 76 0.96 -0.27 0.31
C PHE A 76 0.14 0.84 0.94
N VAL A 77 -1.00 1.14 0.32
CA VAL A 77 -2.06 1.99 0.86
C VAL A 77 -3.37 1.24 0.77
N SER A 78 -4.18 1.33 1.81
CA SER A 78 -5.50 0.72 1.87
C SER A 78 -6.50 1.65 2.58
N VAL A 79 -7.77 1.27 2.59
CA VAL A 79 -8.84 2.04 3.23
C VAL A 79 -9.50 1.20 4.32
N CYS A 80 -9.50 1.75 5.53
CA CYS A 80 -10.17 1.14 6.67
C CYS A 80 -11.68 1.04 6.41
N VAL A 81 -12.23 -0.18 6.49
CA VAL A 81 -13.65 -0.44 6.21
C VAL A 81 -14.60 0.28 7.19
N HIS A 82 -14.14 0.62 8.40
CA HIS A 82 -14.98 1.21 9.44
C HIS A 82 -15.18 2.72 9.27
N HIS A 83 -14.15 3.44 8.83
CA HIS A 83 -14.14 4.90 8.83
C HIS A 83 -13.87 5.50 7.46
N LEU A 84 -13.61 4.69 6.43
CA LEU A 84 -13.19 5.11 5.10
C LEU A 84 -11.94 6.01 5.09
N LEU A 85 -11.13 5.92 6.16
CA LEU A 85 -9.86 6.62 6.26
C LEU A 85 -8.71 5.71 5.82
N PRO A 86 -7.66 6.26 5.19
CA PRO A 86 -6.52 5.46 4.76
C PRO A 86 -5.75 4.84 5.92
N PHE A 87 -5.12 3.71 5.65
CA PHE A 87 -3.97 3.22 6.37
C PHE A 87 -2.89 2.82 5.37
N HIS A 88 -1.66 3.04 5.72
CA HIS A 88 -0.54 2.85 4.81
C HIS A 88 0.68 2.34 5.57
N GLY A 89 1.53 1.62 4.84
CA GLY A 89 2.71 1.04 5.45
C GLY A 89 3.50 0.16 4.51
N THR A 90 4.11 -0.89 5.05
CA THR A 90 4.93 -1.85 4.31
C THR A 90 4.43 -3.27 4.50
N ALA A 91 4.50 -4.03 3.44
CA ALA A 91 4.25 -5.46 3.42
C ALA A 91 5.56 -6.21 3.19
N HIS A 92 5.70 -7.33 3.88
CA HIS A 92 6.78 -8.28 3.71
C HIS A 92 6.16 -9.65 3.44
N VAL A 93 6.56 -10.28 2.34
CA VAL A 93 6.02 -11.57 1.91
C VAL A 93 7.16 -12.54 1.71
N GLY A 94 7.12 -13.66 2.41
CA GLY A 94 8.07 -14.74 2.28
C GLY A 94 7.39 -16.03 1.83
N TYR A 95 8.07 -16.84 1.03
CA TYR A 95 7.60 -18.19 0.71
C TYR A 95 8.77 -19.16 0.55
N LEU A 96 8.52 -20.44 0.80
CA LEU A 96 9.43 -21.54 0.54
C LEU A 96 8.99 -22.25 -0.74
N PRO A 97 9.73 -22.13 -1.85
CA PRO A 97 9.37 -22.74 -3.12
C PRO A 97 9.23 -24.26 -3.03
N ASP A 98 8.37 -24.82 -3.89
CA ASP A 98 8.26 -26.25 -4.17
C ASP A 98 8.29 -26.49 -5.68
N GLY A 99 9.47 -26.35 -6.28
CA GLY A 99 9.68 -26.51 -7.73
C GLY A 99 9.08 -25.42 -8.61
N ARG A 100 8.41 -24.41 -8.02
CA ARG A 100 7.85 -23.25 -8.72
C ARG A 100 8.29 -21.93 -8.09
N LEU A 101 8.68 -21.01 -8.94
CA LEU A 101 8.98 -19.63 -8.59
C LEU A 101 8.00 -18.68 -9.29
N VAL A 102 7.76 -17.54 -8.71
CA VAL A 102 6.91 -16.49 -9.29
C VAL A 102 7.77 -15.23 -9.55
N GLY A 103 7.46 -14.52 -10.61
CA GLY A 103 8.09 -13.23 -10.86
C GLY A 103 7.88 -12.27 -9.69
N LEU A 104 8.94 -11.68 -9.14
CA LEU A 104 8.89 -10.85 -7.94
C LEU A 104 7.85 -9.72 -8.04
N SER A 105 7.74 -9.08 -9.21
CA SER A 105 6.72 -8.06 -9.49
C SER A 105 5.28 -8.56 -9.43
N LYS A 106 5.05 -9.87 -9.50
CA LYS A 106 3.69 -10.44 -9.41
C LYS A 106 3.19 -10.44 -7.97
N ILE A 107 4.08 -10.71 -7.01
CA ILE A 107 3.75 -10.62 -5.57
C ILE A 107 3.41 -9.17 -5.21
N THR A 108 4.20 -8.19 -5.64
CA THR A 108 3.92 -6.78 -5.36
C THR A 108 2.58 -6.32 -5.94
N ARG A 109 2.25 -6.75 -7.17
CA ARG A 109 0.95 -6.48 -7.80
C ARG A 109 -0.22 -7.15 -7.08
N ALA A 110 -0.03 -8.37 -6.55
CA ALA A 110 -1.06 -9.04 -5.77
C ALA A 110 -1.31 -8.31 -4.43
N VAL A 111 -0.27 -7.83 -3.76
CA VAL A 111 -0.39 -6.97 -2.56
C VAL A 111 -1.16 -5.69 -2.91
N ASP A 112 -0.81 -5.00 -4.00
CA ASP A 112 -1.52 -3.82 -4.48
C ASP A 112 -3.01 -4.11 -4.76
N ALA A 113 -3.32 -5.16 -5.50
CA ALA A 113 -4.69 -5.52 -5.83
C ALA A 113 -5.55 -5.85 -4.60
N LEU A 114 -4.95 -6.45 -3.58
CA LEU A 114 -5.64 -6.77 -2.32
C LEU A 114 -5.78 -5.55 -1.41
N SER A 115 -4.79 -4.67 -1.40
CA SER A 115 -4.81 -3.46 -0.56
C SER A 115 -5.75 -2.37 -1.10
N ARG A 116 -5.93 -2.25 -2.41
CA ARG A 116 -6.84 -1.29 -3.05
C ARG A 116 -8.32 -1.71 -2.95
N ARG A 117 -8.75 -2.01 -1.73
CA ARG A 117 -10.12 -2.42 -1.34
C ARG A 117 -10.45 -1.82 0.03
N LEU A 118 -11.71 -1.89 0.44
CA LEU A 118 -12.05 -1.64 1.84
C LEU A 118 -11.57 -2.80 2.69
N GLN A 119 -10.64 -2.56 3.63
CA GLN A 119 -9.91 -3.60 4.33
C GLN A 119 -9.92 -3.46 5.86
N LEU A 120 -9.70 -4.61 6.49
CA LEU A 120 -9.08 -4.76 7.80
C LEU A 120 -7.64 -5.23 7.57
N GLN A 121 -6.69 -4.74 8.32
CA GLN A 121 -5.28 -5.12 8.12
C GLN A 121 -5.06 -6.61 8.31
N GLU A 122 -5.72 -7.21 9.29
CA GLU A 122 -5.68 -8.65 9.58
C GLU A 122 -6.20 -9.48 8.40
N ARG A 123 -7.31 -9.03 7.81
CA ARG A 123 -7.88 -9.68 6.62
C ARG A 123 -6.96 -9.54 5.42
N LEU A 124 -6.38 -8.37 5.19
CA LEU A 124 -5.42 -8.12 4.11
C LEU A 124 -4.22 -9.05 4.24
N THR A 125 -3.64 -9.16 5.44
CA THR A 125 -2.49 -10.02 5.72
C THR A 125 -2.78 -11.48 5.39
N ARG A 126 -3.94 -11.99 5.81
CA ARG A 126 -4.39 -13.35 5.52
C ARG A 126 -4.62 -13.55 4.02
N GLN A 127 -5.30 -12.62 3.34
CA GLN A 127 -5.58 -12.71 1.91
C GLN A 127 -4.33 -12.72 1.05
N VAL A 128 -3.26 -12.02 1.46
CA VAL A 128 -1.96 -12.09 0.77
C VAL A 128 -1.37 -13.50 0.88
N VAL A 129 -1.38 -14.09 2.06
CA VAL A 129 -0.92 -15.48 2.25
C VAL A 129 -1.76 -16.45 1.42
N GLU A 130 -3.09 -16.38 1.51
CA GLU A 130 -4.02 -17.24 0.78
C GLU A 130 -3.81 -17.17 -0.75
N ALA A 131 -3.64 -15.95 -1.28
CA ALA A 131 -3.44 -15.76 -2.72
C ALA A 131 -2.14 -16.40 -3.23
N VAL A 132 -1.04 -16.24 -2.49
CA VAL A 132 0.25 -16.83 -2.83
C VAL A 132 0.21 -18.35 -2.65
N ASP A 133 -0.34 -18.81 -1.54
CA ASP A 133 -0.41 -20.24 -1.19
C ASP A 133 -1.22 -21.05 -2.21
N THR A 134 -2.43 -20.58 -2.53
CA THR A 134 -3.33 -21.26 -3.45
C THR A 134 -2.82 -21.28 -4.88
N THR A 135 -2.12 -20.22 -5.32
CA THR A 135 -1.68 -20.08 -6.72
C THR A 135 -0.34 -20.77 -6.97
N LEU A 136 0.64 -20.58 -6.09
CA LEU A 136 1.98 -21.15 -6.25
C LEU A 136 2.09 -22.56 -5.69
N ARG A 137 1.28 -22.89 -4.67
CA ARG A 137 1.38 -24.13 -3.89
C ARG A 137 2.81 -24.37 -3.37
N PRO A 138 3.40 -23.41 -2.67
CA PRO A 138 4.73 -23.57 -2.10
C PRO A 138 4.65 -24.45 -0.84
N ARG A 139 5.79 -24.78 -0.26
CA ARG A 139 5.83 -25.48 1.04
C ARG A 139 5.22 -24.66 2.18
N GLY A 140 5.16 -23.34 2.03
CA GLY A 140 4.51 -22.43 2.95
C GLY A 140 4.73 -20.97 2.57
N VAL A 141 3.90 -20.11 3.14
CA VAL A 141 3.93 -18.66 2.95
C VAL A 141 3.90 -17.95 4.29
N ALA A 142 4.58 -16.83 4.38
CA ALA A 142 4.55 -15.90 5.52
C ALA A 142 4.28 -14.48 5.01
N CYS A 143 3.44 -13.74 5.71
CA CYS A 143 3.23 -12.33 5.44
C CYS A 143 3.26 -11.54 6.76
N ARG A 144 3.91 -10.36 6.72
CA ARG A 144 3.90 -9.37 7.80
C ARG A 144 3.52 -8.03 7.19
N LEU A 145 2.53 -7.38 7.75
CA LEU A 145 2.18 -6.00 7.43
C LEU A 145 2.48 -5.11 8.63
N GLU A 146 2.98 -3.92 8.37
CA GLU A 146 3.16 -2.88 9.37
C GLU A 146 2.63 -1.57 8.80
N ALA A 147 1.64 -0.95 9.48
CA ALA A 147 0.99 0.24 8.95
C ALA A 147 0.59 1.23 10.04
N GLU A 148 0.53 2.50 9.65
CA GLU A 148 -0.11 3.57 10.39
C GLU A 148 -1.55 3.76 9.90
N HIS A 149 -2.48 3.87 10.85
CA HIS A 149 -3.91 4.01 10.58
C HIS A 149 -4.38 5.43 10.86
N LEU A 150 -4.82 6.16 9.82
CA LEU A 150 -5.30 7.54 10.01
C LEU A 150 -6.54 7.59 10.91
N CYS A 151 -7.35 6.55 10.95
CA CYS A 151 -8.48 6.47 11.86
C CYS A 151 -8.09 6.47 13.35
N MET A 152 -6.83 6.17 13.67
CA MET A 152 -6.27 6.24 15.03
C MET A 152 -5.45 7.51 15.27
N THR A 153 -4.88 8.10 14.22
CA THR A 153 -3.94 9.22 14.37
C THR A 153 -4.57 10.59 14.21
N VAL A 154 -5.54 10.76 13.29
CA VAL A 154 -6.20 12.06 13.02
C VAL A 154 -7.48 12.27 13.83
N ARG A 155 -8.07 11.19 14.33
CA ARG A 155 -9.30 11.20 15.16
C ARG A 155 -9.24 10.11 16.23
N GLY A 156 -10.27 9.99 17.06
CA GLY A 156 -10.38 8.96 18.09
C GLY A 156 -9.24 9.04 19.09
N ALA A 157 -8.42 8.02 19.17
CA ALA A 157 -7.32 7.92 20.15
C ALA A 157 -6.20 8.95 19.94
N ARG A 158 -6.06 9.51 18.74
CA ARG A 158 -5.05 10.54 18.36
C ARG A 158 -3.61 10.16 18.73
N LYS A 159 -3.26 8.88 18.59
CA LYS A 159 -1.93 8.34 18.90
C LYS A 159 -1.07 8.31 17.63
N ARG A 160 -0.38 9.44 17.34
CA ARG A 160 0.55 9.55 16.20
C ARG A 160 1.75 8.62 16.39
N GLY A 161 2.24 8.05 15.28
CA GLY A 161 3.39 7.15 15.30
C GLY A 161 3.07 5.72 15.75
N THR A 162 1.84 5.44 16.21
CA THR A 162 1.41 4.08 16.52
C THR A 162 1.35 3.27 15.22
N ARG A 163 2.01 2.12 15.23
CA ARG A 163 1.97 1.17 14.12
C ARG A 163 1.27 -0.11 14.52
N VAL A 164 0.41 -0.59 13.65
CA VAL A 164 -0.23 -1.90 13.78
C VAL A 164 0.61 -2.91 13.00
N VAL A 165 0.98 -4.01 13.63
CA VAL A 165 1.71 -5.11 12.99
C VAL A 165 0.81 -6.34 13.00
N THR A 166 0.63 -6.94 11.82
CA THR A 166 -0.12 -8.18 11.65
C THR A 166 0.72 -9.21 10.91
N THR A 167 0.57 -10.48 11.26
CA THR A 167 1.25 -11.60 10.60
C THR A 167 0.27 -12.69 10.25
N ALA A 168 0.53 -13.40 9.14
CA ALA A 168 -0.18 -14.60 8.76
C ALA A 168 0.78 -15.61 8.16
N TYR A 169 0.48 -16.89 8.32
CA TYR A 169 1.35 -18.01 7.95
C TYR A 169 0.55 -19.15 7.35
N SER A 170 1.13 -19.87 6.38
CA SER A 170 0.61 -21.14 5.87
C SER A 170 1.73 -22.19 5.78
N GLY A 171 1.34 -23.44 5.58
CA GLY A 171 2.24 -24.57 5.40
C GLY A 171 3.28 -24.68 6.50
N VAL A 172 4.55 -24.89 6.15
CA VAL A 172 5.64 -25.08 7.14
C VAL A 172 5.87 -23.87 8.05
N PHE A 173 5.49 -22.66 7.64
CA PHE A 173 5.58 -21.50 8.54
C PHE A 173 4.55 -21.57 9.67
N ALA A 174 3.39 -22.19 9.46
CA ALA A 174 2.38 -22.35 10.49
C ALA A 174 2.85 -23.29 11.60
N SER A 175 3.66 -24.31 11.26
CA SER A 175 4.14 -25.33 12.22
C SER A 175 5.52 -25.07 12.79
N SER A 176 6.40 -24.29 12.11
CA SER A 176 7.81 -24.09 12.52
C SER A 176 8.07 -22.70 13.13
N PRO A 177 8.27 -22.60 14.45
CA PRO A 177 8.71 -21.35 15.10
C PRO A 177 10.04 -20.83 14.55
N THR A 178 10.96 -21.74 14.20
CA THR A 178 12.27 -21.40 13.65
C THR A 178 12.15 -20.66 12.31
N LEU A 179 11.34 -21.19 11.39
CA LEU A 179 11.11 -20.54 10.09
C LEU A 179 10.39 -19.21 10.23
N ARG A 180 9.44 -19.09 11.16
CA ARG A 180 8.83 -17.78 11.48
C ARG A 180 9.88 -16.80 12.00
N GLY A 181 10.75 -17.22 12.91
CA GLY A 181 11.84 -16.38 13.43
C GLY A 181 12.80 -15.92 12.33
N GLU A 182 13.14 -16.81 11.41
CA GLU A 182 13.97 -16.47 10.26
C GLU A 182 13.29 -15.45 9.32
N PHE A 183 12.05 -15.69 8.96
CA PHE A 183 11.25 -14.74 8.17
C PHE A 183 11.16 -13.36 8.84
N LEU A 184 10.88 -13.31 10.14
CA LEU A 184 10.80 -12.05 10.89
C LEU A 184 12.12 -11.31 10.89
N ARG A 185 13.26 -11.98 11.05
CA ARG A 185 14.59 -11.35 10.94
C ARG A 185 14.85 -10.81 9.54
N LEU A 186 14.58 -11.61 8.50
CA LEU A 186 14.76 -11.20 7.10
C LEU A 186 13.82 -10.06 6.71
N SER A 187 12.63 -9.98 7.29
CA SER A 187 11.66 -8.88 7.08
C SER A 187 11.96 -7.62 7.90
N GLY A 188 13.07 -7.59 8.64
CA GLY A 188 13.48 -6.41 9.41
C GLY A 188 12.79 -6.27 10.79
N ALA A 189 12.05 -7.29 11.24
CA ALA A 189 11.48 -7.32 12.58
C ALA A 189 12.59 -7.68 13.60
N GLY A 190 13.33 -6.71 14.07
CA GLY A 190 14.45 -6.93 15.02
C GLY A 190 15.54 -5.87 14.93
N GLY A 191 15.56 -5.10 13.85
CA GLY A 191 16.40 -3.91 13.75
C GLY A 191 15.53 -2.67 14.00
N GLY A 192 15.85 -1.92 15.05
CA GLY A 192 15.17 -0.67 15.38
C GLY A 192 14.96 0.18 14.14
N GLY A 193 13.74 0.67 13.97
CA GLY A 193 13.26 1.36 12.78
C GLY A 193 14.28 2.33 12.21
N ARG A 194 14.81 2.04 11.04
CA ARG A 194 15.49 3.07 10.24
C ARG A 194 14.42 4.09 9.88
N PRO A 195 14.60 5.36 10.28
CA PRO A 195 13.69 6.40 9.82
C PRO A 195 13.67 6.36 8.29
N ALA A 196 12.48 6.49 7.70
CA ALA A 196 12.31 6.61 6.26
C ALA A 196 13.38 7.58 5.75
N ARG A 197 14.19 7.17 4.77
CA ARG A 197 15.18 8.04 4.16
C ARG A 197 14.41 9.27 3.65
N ARG A 198 14.63 10.41 4.28
CA ARG A 198 14.21 11.69 3.73
C ARG A 198 14.85 11.76 2.35
N ASP A 199 14.00 11.82 1.33
CA ASP A 199 14.41 12.04 -0.04
C ASP A 199 15.22 13.33 -0.06
N GLY A 200 16.53 13.17 -0.28
CA GLY A 200 17.49 14.26 -0.23
C GLY A 200 17.37 15.17 -1.45
N ARG A 201 16.23 15.81 -1.64
CA ARG A 201 16.13 16.95 -2.54
C ARG A 201 16.87 18.11 -1.88
N ARG A 202 18.15 18.26 -2.22
CA ARG A 202 18.89 19.49 -2.00
C ARG A 202 18.07 20.64 -2.59
N PRO A 203 17.82 21.74 -1.86
CA PRO A 203 17.22 22.93 -2.45
C PRO A 203 18.18 23.41 -3.55
N MET A 204 17.66 23.56 -4.77
CA MET A 204 18.38 24.22 -5.86
C MET A 204 18.78 25.60 -5.36
N ALA A 205 20.09 25.82 -5.20
CA ALA A 205 20.65 27.13 -4.93
C ALA A 205 20.21 28.11 -6.01
N ALA A 206 19.49 29.14 -5.61
CA ALA A 206 19.11 30.24 -6.47
C ALA A 206 20.38 30.86 -7.05
N ARG A 207 20.59 30.67 -8.37
CA ARG A 207 21.65 31.36 -9.10
C ARG A 207 21.37 32.86 -9.03
N ARG A 208 22.10 33.58 -8.18
CA ARG A 208 22.19 35.03 -8.18
C ARG A 208 22.73 35.46 -9.57
N ARG A 209 21.87 36.06 -10.37
CA ARG A 209 22.29 36.79 -11.58
C ARG A 209 23.18 37.95 -11.14
N ALA A 210 24.48 37.88 -11.43
CA ALA A 210 25.39 38.98 -11.31
C ALA A 210 24.93 40.13 -12.23
N ARG A 211 24.59 41.27 -11.64
CA ARG A 211 24.36 42.52 -12.39
C ARG A 211 25.69 43.00 -12.94
N ARG A 212 25.81 43.07 -14.27
CA ARG A 212 26.92 43.75 -14.97
C ARG A 212 26.84 45.26 -14.69
N PRO A 213 27.97 45.94 -14.36
CA PRO A 213 27.99 47.39 -14.21
C PRO A 213 27.85 48.07 -15.60
N ARG A 214 27.02 49.09 -15.66
CA ARG A 214 26.86 49.96 -16.83
C ARG A 214 28.12 50.80 -16.97
N ALA A 215 28.77 50.77 -18.15
CA ALA A 215 29.83 51.66 -18.54
C ALA A 215 29.30 53.10 -18.61
N ARG A 216 29.96 54.02 -17.91
CA ARG A 216 29.76 55.46 -18.10
C ARG A 216 30.45 55.87 -19.40
N SER A 217 29.74 56.40 -20.37
CA SER A 217 30.31 57.18 -21.49
C SER A 217 30.46 58.61 -21.01
N ARG A 218 31.69 59.11 -21.13
CA ARG A 218 31.99 60.53 -21.05
C ARG A 218 31.66 61.21 -22.39
N ARG A 219 30.85 62.22 -22.37
CA ARG A 219 31.00 63.57 -22.98
C ARG A 219 29.94 64.45 -22.38
#